data_62e15d8ed667eb2bb821e4fb3db6d20b
#
_entry.id   62e15d8ed667eb2bb821e4fb3db6d20b
#
_cell.length_a   1.000
_cell.length_b   1.000
_cell.length_c   1.000
_cell.angle_alpha   90.00
_cell.angle_beta   90.00
_cell.angle_gamma   90.00
#
_symmetry.space_group_name_H-M   'P 1'
#
loop_
_entity.id
_entity.type
_entity.pdbx_description
1 polymer ?
#
loop_
_entity_poly.entity_id
_entity_poly.type
_entity_poly.pdbx_seq_one_letter_code
_entity_poly.pdbx_strand_id
1 'polypeptide(L)'
;MSYIKFLNSDEHLNGNVKIIDDHTVEVSGCNQNLSGFQLFTDSGFMFGDYSKYKYDYEEPNLGNKVYRYTNDNHKWKKPIYTTTFNVSGGGTAKGALTQKVEKYEDLVIPTITTEENYLFDGWNPVIPTSGDITENQTFTAEFTYVEPLESVKARKVDEMNQIQQQTIENGFNATLTDGTVEHFTLTGHDQTSLLGLAGQVQAGIKQIPWHTSDHDEPCKYYSNADMKIITDMATIFVTLQVTYFRDLRIYINKGLNTKEEVEAIEYGIIIPEEYQSEVLKNLLAQMNKLNTAV
;
A
#
# COMPACT_ATOMS: atom_id res chain seq x y z
N MET A 1 36.57 -21.30 -39.62
CA MET A 1 35.22 -21.85 -39.33
C MET A 1 35.33 -23.36 -39.25
N SER A 2 34.37 -24.04 -38.73
CA SER A 2 34.28 -25.50 -38.66
C SER A 2 33.08 -25.96 -39.42
N TYR A 3 33.09 -27.19 -39.94
CA TYR A 3 31.94 -27.75 -40.64
C TYR A 3 31.56 -29.11 -40.09
N ILE A 4 30.29 -29.48 -40.33
CA ILE A 4 29.72 -30.79 -40.03
C ILE A 4 29.69 -31.59 -41.35
N LYS A 5 30.18 -32.81 -41.27
CA LYS A 5 30.08 -33.75 -42.39
C LYS A 5 29.34 -35.00 -41.94
N PHE A 6 28.18 -35.28 -42.55
CA PHE A 6 27.46 -36.52 -42.35
C PHE A 6 28.10 -37.68 -43.11
N LEU A 7 28.11 -38.87 -42.52
CA LEU A 7 28.79 -40.05 -43.10
C LEU A 7 28.26 -40.43 -44.49
N ASN A 8 26.98 -40.13 -44.76
CA ASN A 8 26.31 -40.46 -46.01
C ASN A 8 26.12 -39.23 -46.92
N SER A 9 26.94 -38.21 -46.74
CA SER A 9 26.90 -36.98 -47.55
C SER A 9 28.33 -36.46 -47.76
N ASP A 10 28.58 -35.98 -48.96
CA ASP A 10 29.83 -35.27 -49.26
C ASP A 10 29.78 -33.75 -48.98
N GLU A 11 28.63 -33.27 -48.49
CA GLU A 11 28.42 -31.87 -48.21
C GLU A 11 29.11 -31.48 -46.92
N HIS A 12 29.76 -30.27 -46.92
CA HIS A 12 30.29 -29.58 -45.75
C HIS A 12 29.23 -28.58 -45.28
N LEU A 13 28.62 -28.84 -44.11
CA LEU A 13 27.54 -28.04 -43.59
C LEU A 13 28.01 -27.16 -42.45
N ASN A 14 27.58 -25.92 -42.45
CA ASN A 14 27.77 -25.04 -41.29
C ASN A 14 26.68 -25.37 -40.26
N GLY A 15 27.09 -25.52 -39.02
CA GLY A 15 26.16 -25.76 -37.92
C GLY A 15 26.81 -25.77 -36.57
N ASN A 16 26.02 -25.76 -35.52
CA ASN A 16 26.49 -25.84 -34.15
C ASN A 16 26.05 -27.19 -33.56
N VAL A 17 26.96 -27.78 -32.77
CA VAL A 17 26.67 -29.00 -31.98
C VAL A 17 26.74 -28.65 -30.50
N LYS A 18 25.68 -29.00 -29.81
CA LYS A 18 25.54 -28.84 -28.35
C LYS A 18 25.37 -30.21 -27.71
N ILE A 19 26.19 -30.52 -26.73
CA ILE A 19 26.03 -31.73 -25.90
C ILE A 19 24.89 -31.47 -24.93
N ILE A 20 23.88 -32.34 -24.93
CA ILE A 20 22.75 -32.28 -24.02
C ILE A 20 22.99 -33.15 -22.79
N ASP A 21 23.43 -34.38 -23.02
CA ASP A 21 23.83 -35.37 -22.01
C ASP A 21 24.87 -36.33 -22.59
N ASP A 22 25.27 -37.37 -21.84
CA ASP A 22 26.30 -38.34 -22.25
C ASP A 22 25.94 -39.10 -23.54
N HIS A 23 24.66 -39.12 -23.89
CA HIS A 23 24.17 -39.94 -25.00
C HIS A 23 23.47 -39.10 -26.10
N THR A 24 23.22 -37.82 -25.86
CA THR A 24 22.40 -36.97 -26.76
C THR A 24 23.16 -35.70 -27.14
N VAL A 25 23.14 -35.41 -28.43
CA VAL A 25 23.63 -34.13 -28.97
C VAL A 25 22.57 -33.45 -29.80
N GLU A 26 22.62 -32.14 -29.80
CA GLU A 26 21.75 -31.26 -30.56
C GLU A 26 22.55 -30.60 -31.70
N VAL A 27 22.05 -30.62 -32.90
CA VAL A 27 22.66 -29.99 -34.06
C VAL A 27 21.71 -28.94 -34.60
N SER A 28 22.22 -27.72 -34.71
CA SER A 28 21.47 -26.57 -35.26
C SER A 28 22.23 -25.88 -36.38
N GLY A 29 21.50 -25.13 -37.21
CA GLY A 29 22.08 -24.38 -38.35
C GLY A 29 22.30 -25.20 -39.63
N CYS A 30 22.02 -26.51 -39.62
CA CYS A 30 21.97 -27.31 -40.83
C CYS A 30 20.66 -28.13 -40.86
N ASN A 31 20.11 -28.33 -42.04
CA ASN A 31 18.83 -29.00 -42.28
C ASN A 31 19.02 -30.47 -42.73
N GLN A 32 19.68 -31.29 -41.92
CA GLN A 32 19.97 -32.67 -42.22
C GLN A 32 19.42 -33.60 -41.12
N ASN A 33 18.73 -34.64 -41.52
CA ASN A 33 18.23 -35.70 -40.66
C ASN A 33 18.97 -37.03 -40.85
N LEU A 34 20.18 -36.97 -41.39
CA LEU A 34 21.04 -38.13 -41.60
C LEU A 34 21.71 -38.56 -40.33
N SER A 35 21.84 -39.86 -40.09
CA SER A 35 22.52 -40.43 -38.95
C SER A 35 24.04 -40.49 -39.15
N GLY A 36 24.77 -40.23 -38.10
CA GLY A 36 26.23 -40.27 -38.07
C GLY A 36 26.89 -39.06 -38.74
N PHE A 37 27.63 -38.28 -37.95
CA PHE A 37 28.34 -37.12 -38.48
C PHE A 37 29.66 -36.92 -37.75
N GLN A 38 30.51 -36.10 -38.34
CA GLN A 38 31.82 -35.73 -37.80
C GLN A 38 32.02 -34.21 -37.91
N LEU A 39 32.82 -33.63 -37.01
CA LEU A 39 33.19 -32.23 -37.01
C LEU A 39 34.61 -32.03 -37.46
N PHE A 40 34.80 -31.09 -38.39
CA PHE A 40 36.09 -30.77 -38.95
C PHE A 40 36.40 -29.28 -38.86
N THR A 41 37.69 -28.96 -38.71
CA THR A 41 38.20 -27.60 -38.97
C THR A 41 38.21 -27.32 -40.47
N ASP A 42 38.35 -26.03 -40.86
CA ASP A 42 38.53 -25.67 -42.29
C ASP A 42 39.76 -26.30 -42.94
N SER A 43 40.76 -26.65 -42.13
CA SER A 43 41.98 -27.36 -42.58
C SER A 43 41.77 -28.88 -42.74
N GLY A 44 40.57 -29.39 -42.50
CA GLY A 44 40.21 -30.79 -42.61
C GLY A 44 40.61 -31.67 -41.44
N PHE A 45 40.99 -31.06 -40.30
CA PHE A 45 41.27 -31.83 -39.08
C PHE A 45 39.95 -32.15 -38.35
N MET A 46 39.75 -33.44 -38.09
CA MET A 46 38.59 -33.91 -37.34
C MET A 46 38.80 -33.68 -35.83
N PHE A 47 37.83 -33.01 -35.17
CA PHE A 47 37.89 -32.71 -33.74
C PHE A 47 36.68 -33.24 -32.98
N GLY A 48 35.66 -33.79 -33.65
CA GLY A 48 34.53 -34.40 -33.01
C GLY A 48 34.00 -35.58 -33.85
N ASP A 49 33.74 -36.73 -33.24
CA ASP A 49 33.23 -37.93 -33.87
C ASP A 49 31.91 -38.38 -33.27
N TYR A 50 30.84 -38.15 -34.02
CA TYR A 50 29.46 -38.53 -33.70
C TYR A 50 28.96 -39.58 -34.73
N SER A 51 29.85 -40.40 -35.25
CA SER A 51 29.53 -41.41 -36.26
C SER A 51 28.54 -42.49 -35.78
N LYS A 52 28.50 -42.71 -34.46
CA LYS A 52 27.57 -43.67 -33.84
C LYS A 52 26.21 -43.07 -33.46
N TYR A 53 26.07 -41.73 -33.60
CA TYR A 53 24.83 -41.07 -33.24
C TYR A 53 23.81 -41.20 -34.37
N LYS A 54 22.58 -41.53 -33.99
CA LYS A 54 21.44 -41.65 -34.90
C LYS A 54 20.49 -40.50 -34.69
N TYR A 55 19.92 -40.05 -35.82
CA TYR A 55 18.83 -39.08 -35.80
C TYR A 55 17.65 -39.61 -34.98
N ASP A 56 17.20 -38.82 -34.01
CA ASP A 56 16.10 -39.18 -33.11
C ASP A 56 14.91 -38.22 -33.27
N TYR A 57 15.16 -36.92 -33.23
CA TYR A 57 14.09 -35.93 -33.16
C TYR A 57 14.43 -34.63 -33.86
N GLU A 58 13.43 -33.98 -34.48
CA GLU A 58 13.51 -32.65 -35.03
C GLU A 58 12.61 -31.69 -34.19
N GLU A 59 13.20 -30.59 -33.69
CA GLU A 59 12.46 -29.55 -33.02
C GLU A 59 12.43 -28.29 -33.90
N PRO A 60 11.24 -27.84 -34.34
CA PRO A 60 11.12 -26.55 -35.05
C PRO A 60 11.42 -25.40 -34.09
N ASN A 61 12.45 -24.60 -34.38
CA ASN A 61 12.75 -23.41 -33.59
C ASN A 61 12.83 -22.22 -34.54
N LEU A 62 11.97 -21.19 -34.34
CA LEU A 62 12.01 -19.84 -34.93
C LEU A 62 12.88 -19.69 -36.23
N GLY A 63 12.56 -20.46 -37.27
CA GLY A 63 13.23 -20.42 -38.56
C GLY A 63 14.48 -21.29 -38.71
N ASN A 64 15.00 -21.88 -37.65
CA ASN A 64 16.08 -22.87 -37.70
C ASN A 64 15.60 -24.16 -37.06
N LYS A 65 15.72 -25.27 -37.80
CA LYS A 65 15.43 -26.59 -37.25
C LYS A 65 16.58 -27.05 -36.36
N VAL A 66 16.22 -27.67 -35.25
CA VAL A 66 17.16 -28.30 -34.32
C VAL A 66 16.94 -29.79 -34.38
N TYR A 67 18.01 -30.53 -34.67
CA TYR A 67 17.99 -31.97 -34.78
C TYR A 67 18.69 -32.60 -33.61
N ARG A 68 18.08 -33.65 -33.04
CA ARG A 68 18.67 -34.40 -31.94
C ARG A 68 19.11 -35.79 -32.40
N TYR A 69 20.24 -36.18 -31.87
CA TYR A 69 20.91 -37.43 -32.22
C TYR A 69 21.29 -38.14 -30.93
N THR A 70 21.08 -39.47 -30.88
CA THR A 70 21.42 -40.33 -29.77
C THR A 70 22.33 -41.48 -30.17
N ASN A 71 23.19 -41.96 -29.26
CA ASN A 71 24.14 -43.07 -29.50
C ASN A 71 23.77 -44.40 -28.86
N ASP A 72 22.72 -44.44 -28.05
CA ASP A 72 22.26 -45.61 -27.28
C ASP A 72 20.84 -46.09 -27.63
N ASN A 73 20.26 -45.53 -28.69
CA ASN A 73 18.91 -45.81 -29.20
C ASN A 73 17.77 -45.44 -28.22
N HIS A 74 18.03 -44.70 -27.13
CA HIS A 74 16.94 -44.12 -26.35
C HIS A 74 16.22 -43.08 -27.19
N LYS A 75 14.94 -42.86 -26.88
CA LYS A 75 14.15 -41.78 -27.46
C LYS A 75 14.24 -40.58 -26.59
N TRP A 76 14.76 -39.50 -27.13
CA TRP A 76 14.76 -38.23 -26.39
C TRP A 76 13.32 -37.76 -26.19
N LYS A 77 13.04 -37.33 -24.98
CA LYS A 77 11.76 -36.70 -24.62
C LYS A 77 12.02 -35.25 -24.21
N LYS A 78 11.28 -34.34 -24.80
CA LYS A 78 11.33 -32.93 -24.40
C LYS A 78 11.08 -32.85 -22.90
N PRO A 79 11.94 -32.15 -22.13
CA PRO A 79 11.67 -31.92 -20.73
C PRO A 79 10.36 -31.17 -20.55
N ILE A 80 9.52 -31.62 -19.63
CA ILE A 80 8.32 -30.91 -19.24
C ILE A 80 8.62 -30.24 -17.90
N TYR A 81 8.50 -28.91 -17.90
CA TYR A 81 8.79 -28.08 -16.76
C TYR A 81 7.59 -27.91 -15.86
N THR A 82 7.85 -27.55 -14.62
CA THR A 82 6.81 -27.31 -13.61
C THR A 82 6.49 -25.82 -13.55
N THR A 83 5.21 -25.49 -13.69
CA THR A 83 4.67 -24.16 -13.41
C THR A 83 3.96 -24.19 -12.07
N THR A 84 4.31 -23.28 -11.18
CA THR A 84 3.72 -23.14 -9.84
C THR A 84 3.00 -21.81 -9.73
N PHE A 85 1.81 -21.81 -9.13
CA PHE A 85 1.04 -20.63 -8.81
C PHE A 85 1.04 -20.44 -7.30
N ASN A 86 1.65 -19.33 -6.83
CA ASN A 86 1.66 -18.95 -5.43
C ASN A 86 0.58 -17.94 -5.12
N VAL A 87 -0.16 -18.18 -4.04
CA VAL A 87 -1.12 -17.23 -3.49
C VAL A 87 -0.87 -17.12 -2.00
N SER A 88 -0.50 -15.93 -1.52
CA SER A 88 -0.21 -15.68 -0.12
C SER A 88 -0.75 -14.31 0.30
N GLY A 89 -1.72 -14.30 1.22
CA GLY A 89 -2.40 -13.09 1.68
C GLY A 89 -3.36 -12.51 0.64
N GLY A 90 -4.33 -11.75 1.06
CA GLY A 90 -5.25 -11.02 0.19
C GLY A 90 -6.26 -11.84 -0.61
N GLY A 91 -6.13 -13.18 -0.65
CA GLY A 91 -7.06 -14.03 -1.38
C GLY A 91 -6.72 -15.51 -1.36
N THR A 92 -7.56 -16.30 -2.01
CA THR A 92 -7.42 -17.74 -2.21
C THR A 92 -7.53 -18.10 -3.68
N ALA A 93 -6.94 -19.22 -4.08
CA ALA A 93 -7.04 -19.74 -5.44
C ALA A 93 -7.83 -21.03 -5.51
N LYS A 94 -8.64 -21.16 -6.56
CA LYS A 94 -9.34 -22.40 -6.92
C LYS A 94 -8.77 -22.93 -8.24
N GLY A 95 -8.24 -24.14 -8.23
CA GLY A 95 -7.64 -24.80 -9.36
C GLY A 95 -6.33 -25.49 -9.01
N ALA A 96 -5.63 -26.04 -10.01
CA ALA A 96 -4.35 -26.68 -9.84
C ALA A 96 -3.23 -25.64 -9.65
N LEU A 97 -2.60 -25.61 -8.49
CA LEU A 97 -1.51 -24.69 -8.19
C LEU A 97 -0.14 -25.16 -8.75
N THR A 98 -0.06 -26.39 -9.20
CA THR A 98 1.15 -26.93 -9.84
C THR A 98 0.72 -27.66 -11.08
N GLN A 99 1.30 -27.30 -12.22
CA GLN A 99 0.97 -27.86 -13.51
C GLN A 99 2.24 -28.21 -14.27
N LYS A 100 2.14 -29.24 -15.15
CA LYS A 100 3.20 -29.64 -16.06
C LYS A 100 2.64 -29.69 -17.46
N VAL A 101 2.86 -28.65 -18.21
CA VAL A 101 2.45 -28.53 -19.61
C VAL A 101 3.63 -28.01 -20.44
N GLU A 102 3.59 -28.22 -21.73
CA GLU A 102 4.69 -27.83 -22.62
C GLU A 102 4.60 -26.36 -23.05
N LYS A 103 3.38 -25.81 -23.07
CA LYS A 103 3.11 -24.47 -23.58
C LYS A 103 2.25 -23.65 -22.62
N TYR A 104 2.39 -22.33 -22.70
CA TYR A 104 1.62 -21.39 -21.89
C TYR A 104 0.12 -21.45 -22.19
N GLU A 105 -0.28 -21.66 -23.46
CA GLU A 105 -1.68 -21.75 -23.86
C GLU A 105 -2.40 -22.98 -23.27
N ASP A 106 -1.66 -23.97 -22.78
CA ASP A 106 -2.19 -25.18 -22.14
C ASP A 106 -2.34 -25.03 -20.62
N LEU A 107 -1.84 -23.89 -20.04
CA LEU A 107 -2.00 -23.63 -18.62
C LEU A 107 -3.45 -23.30 -18.27
N VAL A 108 -3.95 -23.94 -17.23
CA VAL A 108 -5.23 -23.59 -16.61
C VAL A 108 -4.97 -22.65 -15.47
N ILE A 109 -5.16 -21.34 -15.69
CA ILE A 109 -4.89 -20.31 -14.69
C ILE A 109 -5.89 -20.46 -13.54
N PRO A 110 -5.42 -20.59 -12.27
CA PRO A 110 -6.31 -20.67 -11.12
C PRO A 110 -7.19 -19.44 -10.98
N THR A 111 -8.45 -19.65 -10.61
CA THR A 111 -9.38 -18.56 -10.33
C THR A 111 -9.09 -18.00 -8.93
N ILE A 112 -8.89 -16.69 -8.84
CA ILE A 112 -8.66 -15.99 -7.57
C ILE A 112 -9.99 -15.53 -6.97
N THR A 113 -10.14 -15.75 -5.66
CA THR A 113 -11.18 -15.13 -4.84
C THR A 113 -10.47 -14.25 -3.82
N THR A 114 -10.72 -12.94 -3.88
CA THR A 114 -10.12 -11.96 -2.96
C THR A 114 -10.75 -12.02 -1.58
N GLU A 115 -9.94 -11.77 -0.56
CA GLU A 115 -10.43 -11.47 0.79
C GLU A 115 -11.09 -10.08 0.82
N GLU A 116 -11.82 -9.82 1.90
CA GLU A 116 -12.46 -8.52 2.10
C GLU A 116 -11.42 -7.39 2.09
N ASN A 117 -11.73 -6.33 1.37
CA ASN A 117 -10.85 -5.15 1.19
C ASN A 117 -9.53 -5.41 0.44
N TYR A 118 -9.44 -6.49 -0.33
CA TYR A 118 -8.32 -6.73 -1.24
C TYR A 118 -8.77 -6.72 -2.69
N LEU A 119 -7.94 -6.15 -3.55
CA LEU A 119 -8.05 -6.22 -5.00
C LEU A 119 -6.95 -7.13 -5.52
N PHE A 120 -7.29 -7.99 -6.48
CA PHE A 120 -6.29 -8.80 -7.18
C PHE A 120 -5.69 -7.96 -8.32
N ASP A 121 -4.39 -7.69 -8.26
CA ASP A 121 -3.68 -6.86 -9.23
C ASP A 121 -3.18 -7.67 -10.43
N GLY A 122 -3.04 -8.99 -10.27
CA GLY A 122 -2.56 -9.88 -11.31
C GLY A 122 -1.54 -10.89 -10.82
N TRP A 123 -0.91 -11.56 -11.79
CA TRP A 123 0.17 -12.51 -11.56
C TRP A 123 1.53 -11.87 -11.85
N ASN A 124 2.49 -12.08 -10.97
CA ASN A 124 3.86 -11.61 -11.12
C ASN A 124 4.85 -12.81 -11.15
N PRO A 125 5.65 -12.96 -12.22
CA PRO A 125 5.59 -12.19 -13.46
C PRO A 125 4.26 -12.38 -14.21
N VAL A 126 3.99 -11.48 -15.17
CA VAL A 126 2.80 -11.63 -16.03
C VAL A 126 2.89 -12.95 -16.81
N ILE A 127 1.80 -13.72 -16.80
CA ILE A 127 1.74 -15.02 -17.47
C ILE A 127 1.72 -14.79 -18.99
N PRO A 128 2.67 -15.35 -19.73
CA PRO A 128 2.63 -15.27 -21.20
C PRO A 128 1.37 -15.94 -21.77
N THR A 129 0.83 -15.39 -22.83
CA THR A 129 -0.39 -15.93 -23.49
C THR A 129 -0.09 -17.07 -24.44
N SER A 130 1.16 -17.24 -24.88
CA SER A 130 1.58 -18.30 -25.80
C SER A 130 3.08 -18.53 -25.73
N GLY A 131 3.51 -19.69 -26.25
CA GLY A 131 4.91 -20.08 -26.38
C GLY A 131 5.29 -21.29 -25.54
N ASP A 132 6.49 -21.81 -25.79
CA ASP A 132 7.01 -22.98 -25.09
C ASP A 132 7.49 -22.64 -23.68
N ILE A 133 7.21 -23.51 -22.72
CA ILE A 133 7.76 -23.43 -21.37
C ILE A 133 9.12 -24.13 -21.38
N THR A 134 10.19 -23.34 -21.14
CA THR A 134 11.58 -23.79 -21.28
C THR A 134 12.32 -24.02 -19.96
N GLU A 135 11.67 -23.68 -18.83
CA GLU A 135 12.21 -23.84 -17.48
C GLU A 135 11.11 -23.94 -16.43
N ASN A 136 11.45 -24.35 -15.22
CA ASN A 136 10.52 -24.27 -14.09
C ASN A 136 10.28 -22.81 -13.72
N GLN A 137 9.01 -22.47 -13.46
CA GLN A 137 8.63 -21.09 -13.18
C GLN A 137 7.55 -21.01 -12.11
N THR A 138 7.45 -19.83 -11.50
CA THR A 138 6.48 -19.53 -10.47
C THR A 138 5.81 -18.20 -10.78
N PHE A 139 4.50 -18.18 -10.73
CA PHE A 139 3.68 -16.97 -10.81
C PHE A 139 3.08 -16.71 -9.42
N THR A 140 3.28 -15.51 -8.89
CA THR A 140 2.76 -15.11 -7.57
C THR A 140 1.60 -14.15 -7.77
N ALA A 141 0.48 -14.40 -7.11
CA ALA A 141 -0.65 -13.49 -7.09
C ALA A 141 -0.30 -12.24 -6.27
N GLU A 142 -0.52 -11.07 -6.84
CA GLU A 142 -0.34 -9.79 -6.17
C GLU A 142 -1.69 -9.20 -5.79
N PHE A 143 -1.74 -8.54 -4.61
CA PHE A 143 -2.96 -7.98 -4.06
C PHE A 143 -2.68 -6.61 -3.45
N THR A 144 -3.57 -5.66 -3.72
CA THR A 144 -3.59 -4.35 -3.07
C THR A 144 -4.68 -4.32 -1.99
N TYR A 145 -4.29 -3.98 -0.76
CA TYR A 145 -5.26 -3.70 0.30
C TYR A 145 -5.90 -2.33 0.09
N VAL A 146 -7.21 -2.27 0.13
CA VAL A 146 -8.00 -1.04 0.02
C VAL A 146 -8.63 -0.74 1.39
N GLU A 147 -8.07 0.20 2.13
CA GLU A 147 -8.60 0.60 3.44
C GLU A 147 -10.11 0.94 3.32
N PRO A 148 -11.01 0.37 4.15
CA PRO A 148 -12.43 0.70 4.12
C PRO A 148 -12.69 2.16 4.51
N LEU A 149 -13.74 2.76 3.95
CA LEU A 149 -14.14 4.14 4.28
C LEU A 149 -14.39 4.31 5.80
N GLU A 150 -15.00 3.33 6.45
CA GLU A 150 -15.27 3.38 7.89
C GLU A 150 -13.98 3.40 8.74
N SER A 151 -12.91 2.73 8.30
CA SER A 151 -11.60 2.81 8.95
C SER A 151 -10.97 4.19 8.81
N VAL A 152 -11.08 4.79 7.60
CA VAL A 152 -10.62 6.16 7.34
C VAL A 152 -11.36 7.15 8.22
N LYS A 153 -12.70 7.02 8.33
CA LYS A 153 -13.54 7.84 9.23
C LYS A 153 -13.13 7.71 10.68
N ALA A 154 -12.94 6.47 11.17
CA ALA A 154 -12.54 6.23 12.56
C ALA A 154 -11.19 6.90 12.87
N ARG A 155 -10.19 6.71 12.02
CA ARG A 155 -8.87 7.34 12.15
C ARG A 155 -8.96 8.87 12.13
N LYS A 156 -9.75 9.45 11.23
CA LYS A 156 -9.96 10.90 11.16
C LYS A 156 -10.68 11.45 12.40
N VAL A 157 -11.64 10.73 12.94
CA VAL A 157 -12.30 11.10 14.21
C VAL A 157 -11.30 11.11 15.36
N ASP A 158 -10.41 10.12 15.45
CA ASP A 158 -9.38 10.07 16.49
C ASP A 158 -8.38 11.23 16.35
N GLU A 159 -7.97 11.56 15.12
CA GLU A 159 -7.13 12.72 14.81
C GLU A 159 -7.80 14.02 15.29
N MET A 160 -9.06 14.25 14.92
CA MET A 160 -9.82 15.43 15.32
C MET A 160 -10.01 15.51 16.85
N ASN A 161 -10.16 14.36 17.51
CA ASN A 161 -10.25 14.29 18.97
C ASN A 161 -8.96 14.73 19.65
N GLN A 162 -7.80 14.30 19.11
CA GLN A 162 -6.49 14.74 19.64
C GLN A 162 -6.30 16.24 19.47
N ILE A 163 -6.65 16.78 18.29
CA ILE A 163 -6.56 18.23 18.04
C ILE A 163 -7.51 19.00 18.97
N GLN A 164 -8.73 18.49 19.18
CA GLN A 164 -9.66 19.10 20.13
C GLN A 164 -9.09 19.18 21.54
N GLN A 165 -8.48 18.10 22.04
CA GLN A 165 -7.85 18.08 23.37
C GLN A 165 -6.69 19.08 23.45
N GLN A 166 -5.81 19.10 22.44
CA GLN A 166 -4.72 20.09 22.35
C GLN A 166 -5.24 21.52 22.29
N THR A 167 -6.32 21.77 21.54
CA THR A 167 -6.94 23.09 21.43
C THR A 167 -7.47 23.55 22.79
N ILE A 168 -8.09 22.65 23.56
CA ILE A 168 -8.54 22.98 24.92
C ILE A 168 -7.34 23.27 25.83
N GLU A 169 -6.33 22.41 25.84
CA GLU A 169 -5.15 22.57 26.71
C GLU A 169 -4.34 23.83 26.39
N ASN A 170 -4.23 24.17 25.10
CA ASN A 170 -3.62 25.43 24.65
C ASN A 170 -4.37 26.63 25.18
N GLY A 171 -5.67 26.54 25.44
CA GLY A 171 -6.45 27.54 26.12
C GLY A 171 -6.97 28.68 25.23
N PHE A 172 -7.18 29.86 25.83
CA PHE A 172 -7.86 30.98 25.21
C PHE A 172 -7.26 32.32 25.61
N ASN A 173 -7.51 33.36 24.81
CA ASN A 173 -7.24 34.75 25.18
C ASN A 173 -8.48 35.37 25.80
N ALA A 174 -8.28 36.12 26.91
CA ALA A 174 -9.33 36.93 27.52
C ALA A 174 -8.93 38.41 27.57
N THR A 175 -9.89 39.28 27.26
CA THR A 175 -9.74 40.72 27.46
C THR A 175 -10.23 41.05 28.85
N LEU A 176 -9.35 41.61 29.70
CA LEU A 176 -9.64 41.96 31.07
C LEU A 176 -10.32 43.33 31.18
N THR A 177 -10.80 43.71 32.37
CA THR A 177 -11.56 44.91 32.59
C THR A 177 -10.78 46.21 32.29
N ASP A 178 -9.46 46.15 32.32
CA ASP A 178 -8.57 47.28 31.94
C ASP A 178 -8.22 47.33 30.42
N GLY A 179 -8.76 46.38 29.64
CA GLY A 179 -8.51 46.27 28.21
C GLY A 179 -7.26 45.46 27.86
N THR A 180 -6.51 44.94 28.81
CA THR A 180 -5.39 44.02 28.53
C THR A 180 -5.89 42.67 28.05
N VAL A 181 -5.15 42.06 27.10
CA VAL A 181 -5.44 40.72 26.58
C VAL A 181 -4.39 39.76 27.13
N GLU A 182 -4.83 38.75 27.84
CA GLU A 182 -3.95 37.74 28.41
C GLU A 182 -4.36 36.34 27.93
N HIS A 183 -3.36 35.47 27.82
CA HIS A 183 -3.57 34.08 27.45
C HIS A 183 -3.60 33.16 28.65
N PHE A 184 -4.60 32.26 28.69
CA PHE A 184 -4.81 31.29 29.75
C PHE A 184 -4.84 29.88 29.21
N THR A 185 -3.91 29.03 29.68
CA THR A 185 -3.93 27.58 29.39
C THR A 185 -5.08 26.90 30.12
N LEU A 186 -5.53 25.76 29.59
CA LEU A 186 -6.60 24.95 30.19
C LEU A 186 -6.22 23.47 30.24
N THR A 187 -5.05 23.18 30.83
CA THR A 187 -4.73 21.79 31.17
C THR A 187 -5.81 21.18 32.07
N GLY A 188 -5.88 19.86 32.19
CA GLY A 188 -6.86 19.20 33.04
C GLY A 188 -6.79 19.69 34.51
N HIS A 189 -5.61 20.08 34.96
CA HIS A 189 -5.42 20.69 36.29
C HIS A 189 -6.02 22.10 36.37
N ASP A 190 -5.79 22.94 35.33
CA ASP A 190 -6.33 24.30 35.27
C ASP A 190 -7.87 24.29 35.24
N GLN A 191 -8.47 23.43 34.42
CA GLN A 191 -9.92 23.27 34.36
C GLN A 191 -10.52 22.95 35.74
N THR A 192 -9.90 22.02 36.47
CA THR A 192 -10.35 21.63 37.81
C THR A 192 -10.20 22.78 38.80
N SER A 193 -9.08 23.52 38.77
CA SER A 193 -8.79 24.64 39.64
C SER A 193 -9.73 25.81 39.39
N LEU A 194 -10.00 26.17 38.12
CA LEU A 194 -10.92 27.24 37.72
C LEU A 194 -12.33 27.01 38.23
N LEU A 195 -12.81 25.75 38.29
CA LEU A 195 -14.11 25.43 38.94
C LEU A 195 -14.14 25.84 40.39
N GLY A 196 -13.05 25.62 41.16
CA GLY A 196 -12.92 26.07 42.53
C GLY A 196 -12.90 27.60 42.65
N LEU A 197 -12.20 28.28 41.73
CA LEU A 197 -12.10 29.76 41.72
C LEU A 197 -13.44 30.42 41.36
N ALA A 198 -14.28 29.80 40.52
CA ALA A 198 -15.62 30.28 40.27
C ALA A 198 -16.46 30.38 41.56
N GLY A 199 -16.27 29.49 42.52
CA GLY A 199 -16.87 29.58 43.84
C GLY A 199 -16.37 30.80 44.64
N GLN A 200 -15.09 31.16 44.55
CA GLN A 200 -14.53 32.35 45.18
C GLN A 200 -15.08 33.65 44.55
N VAL A 201 -15.25 33.66 43.21
CA VAL A 201 -15.91 34.76 42.49
C VAL A 201 -17.32 34.99 43.03
N GLN A 202 -18.12 33.91 43.14
CA GLN A 202 -19.49 34.00 43.68
C GLN A 202 -19.53 34.44 45.15
N ALA A 203 -18.53 34.06 45.93
CA ALA A 203 -18.39 34.51 47.33
C ALA A 203 -17.94 35.99 47.47
N GLY A 204 -17.68 36.69 46.34
CA GLY A 204 -17.29 38.10 46.34
C GLY A 204 -15.87 38.35 46.81
N ILE A 205 -14.96 37.39 46.75
CA ILE A 205 -13.55 37.56 47.08
C ILE A 205 -12.97 38.61 46.14
N LYS A 206 -12.36 39.65 46.68
CA LYS A 206 -11.94 40.84 45.91
C LYS A 206 -10.72 40.58 45.02
N GLN A 207 -9.77 39.78 45.46
CA GLN A 207 -8.54 39.47 44.76
C GLN A 207 -8.30 37.95 44.82
N ILE A 208 -8.16 37.34 43.68
CA ILE A 208 -8.05 35.90 43.50
C ILE A 208 -6.76 35.59 42.75
N PRO A 209 -5.85 34.80 43.34
CA PRO A 209 -4.60 34.47 42.64
C PRO A 209 -4.83 33.47 41.53
N TRP A 210 -4.24 33.75 40.36
CA TRP A 210 -4.21 32.83 39.23
C TRP A 210 -2.96 33.05 38.38
N HIS A 211 -2.68 32.14 37.50
CA HIS A 211 -1.57 32.23 36.55
C HIS A 211 -2.05 32.53 35.13
N THR A 212 -1.18 33.16 34.40
CA THR A 212 -1.28 33.31 32.93
C THR A 212 -0.17 32.51 32.27
N SER A 213 -0.30 32.20 30.98
CA SER A 213 0.80 31.64 30.19
C SER A 213 1.81 32.69 29.75
N ASP A 214 1.54 33.99 29.97
CA ASP A 214 2.46 35.07 29.67
C ASP A 214 3.64 35.08 30.65
N HIS A 215 4.88 35.16 30.13
CA HIS A 215 6.09 34.76 30.86
C HIS A 215 6.58 35.74 31.95
N ASP A 216 6.23 37.00 31.86
CA ASP A 216 6.81 38.03 32.76
C ASP A 216 6.17 38.07 34.14
N GLU A 217 4.89 37.73 34.27
CA GLU A 217 4.18 37.58 35.53
C GLU A 217 3.30 36.33 35.55
N PRO A 218 3.88 35.14 35.75
CA PRO A 218 3.12 33.88 35.58
C PRO A 218 2.03 33.69 36.65
N CYS A 219 2.15 34.33 37.81
CA CYS A 219 1.16 34.30 38.91
C CYS A 219 0.92 35.69 39.47
N LYS A 220 -0.33 36.15 39.44
CA LYS A 220 -0.74 37.44 40.01
C LYS A 220 -2.14 37.37 40.58
N TYR A 221 -2.54 38.45 41.26
CA TYR A 221 -3.90 38.60 41.78
C TYR A 221 -4.79 39.30 40.71
N TYR A 222 -5.88 38.65 40.34
CA TYR A 222 -6.94 39.21 39.49
C TYR A 222 -8.05 39.78 40.35
N SER A 223 -8.69 40.85 39.88
CA SER A 223 -9.92 41.35 40.48
C SER A 223 -11.04 40.32 40.40
N ASN A 224 -12.05 40.40 41.25
CA ASN A 224 -13.24 39.55 41.15
C ASN A 224 -13.88 39.61 39.74
N ALA A 225 -13.93 40.81 39.15
CA ALA A 225 -14.49 41.05 37.84
C ALA A 225 -13.67 40.36 36.73
N ASP A 226 -12.33 40.47 36.77
CA ASP A 226 -11.43 39.81 35.81
C ASP A 226 -11.49 38.28 35.97
N MET A 227 -11.45 37.77 37.21
CA MET A 227 -11.56 36.34 37.47
C MET A 227 -12.91 35.78 37.00
N LYS A 228 -13.99 36.57 37.09
CA LYS A 228 -15.28 36.20 36.52
C LYS A 228 -15.21 36.05 35.00
N ILE A 229 -14.56 36.98 34.29
CA ILE A 229 -14.33 36.89 32.86
C ILE A 229 -13.57 35.61 32.50
N ILE A 230 -12.45 35.36 33.22
CA ILE A 230 -11.59 34.17 32.98
C ILE A 230 -12.37 32.86 33.18
N THR A 231 -13.13 32.72 34.28
CA THR A 231 -13.86 31.49 34.61
C THR A 231 -15.05 31.27 33.65
N ASP A 232 -15.77 32.32 33.30
CA ASP A 232 -16.87 32.26 32.34
C ASP A 232 -16.38 31.87 30.93
N MET A 233 -15.31 32.53 30.46
CA MET A 233 -14.73 32.21 29.16
C MET A 233 -14.13 30.81 29.12
N ALA A 234 -13.44 30.35 30.16
CA ALA A 234 -12.94 28.99 30.25
C ALA A 234 -14.07 27.96 30.10
N THR A 235 -15.17 28.17 30.82
CA THR A 235 -16.35 27.28 30.76
C THR A 235 -16.97 27.23 29.35
N ILE A 236 -17.17 28.40 28.75
CA ILE A 236 -17.75 28.52 27.41
C ILE A 236 -16.81 27.90 26.38
N PHE A 237 -15.51 28.20 26.46
CA PHE A 237 -14.51 27.69 25.53
C PHE A 237 -14.45 26.15 25.53
N VAL A 238 -14.28 25.52 26.72
CA VAL A 238 -14.24 24.06 26.83
C VAL A 238 -15.54 23.43 26.30
N THR A 239 -16.68 24.01 26.68
CA THR A 239 -18.00 23.50 26.24
C THR A 239 -18.17 23.63 24.73
N LEU A 240 -17.70 24.72 24.14
CA LEU A 240 -17.73 24.96 22.70
C LEU A 240 -16.86 23.90 21.98
N GLN A 241 -15.60 23.71 22.40
CA GLN A 241 -14.70 22.75 21.75
C GLN A 241 -15.25 21.31 21.82
N VAL A 242 -15.78 20.90 22.98
CA VAL A 242 -16.38 19.57 23.17
C VAL A 242 -17.62 19.41 22.30
N THR A 243 -18.48 20.43 22.23
CA THR A 243 -19.72 20.37 21.42
C THR A 243 -19.39 20.37 19.93
N TYR A 244 -18.48 21.27 19.50
CA TYR A 244 -17.99 21.32 18.13
C TYR A 244 -17.44 19.95 17.66
N PHE A 245 -16.57 19.33 18.45
CA PHE A 245 -16.03 18.00 18.10
C PHE A 245 -17.13 16.93 17.99
N ARG A 246 -18.15 16.95 18.88
CA ARG A 246 -19.26 16.00 18.79
C ARG A 246 -20.03 16.14 17.49
N ASP A 247 -20.30 17.37 17.06
CA ASP A 247 -20.99 17.65 15.80
C ASP A 247 -20.10 17.34 14.60
N LEU A 248 -18.82 17.67 14.65
CA LEU A 248 -17.83 17.31 13.62
C LEU A 248 -17.75 15.80 13.42
N ARG A 249 -17.74 15.02 14.51
CA ARG A 249 -17.79 13.56 14.46
C ARG A 249 -19.05 13.03 13.77
N ILE A 250 -20.18 13.65 14.01
CA ILE A 250 -21.43 13.29 13.32
C ILE A 250 -21.32 13.59 11.83
N TYR A 251 -20.76 14.74 11.47
CA TYR A 251 -20.53 15.13 10.07
C TYR A 251 -19.59 14.16 9.37
N ILE A 252 -18.45 13.81 9.96
CA ILE A 252 -17.49 12.83 9.40
C ILE A 252 -18.19 11.49 9.15
N ASN A 253 -18.95 10.97 10.13
CA ASN A 253 -19.52 9.65 10.04
C ASN A 253 -20.75 9.56 9.12
N LYS A 254 -21.56 10.62 9.02
CA LYS A 254 -22.86 10.59 8.32
C LYS A 254 -22.94 11.48 7.09
N GLY A 255 -22.12 12.55 7.01
CA GLY A 255 -22.17 13.53 5.94
C GLY A 255 -21.19 13.25 4.81
N LEU A 256 -20.11 12.48 5.07
CA LEU A 256 -19.05 12.22 4.10
C LEU A 256 -19.16 10.80 3.54
N ASN A 257 -18.99 10.67 2.22
CA ASN A 257 -19.20 9.43 1.49
C ASN A 257 -17.97 8.92 0.75
N THR A 258 -16.91 9.71 0.68
CA THR A 258 -15.64 9.33 0.04
C THR A 258 -14.47 9.49 0.99
N LYS A 259 -13.37 8.77 0.72
CA LYS A 259 -12.14 8.88 1.51
C LYS A 259 -11.51 10.25 1.37
N GLU A 260 -11.54 10.80 0.18
CA GLU A 260 -11.01 12.13 -0.16
C GLU A 260 -11.72 13.22 0.64
N GLU A 261 -13.06 13.16 0.75
CA GLU A 261 -13.82 14.08 1.59
C GLU A 261 -13.44 13.97 3.06
N VAL A 262 -13.27 12.75 3.57
CA VAL A 262 -12.88 12.51 4.98
C VAL A 262 -11.45 13.01 5.24
N GLU A 263 -10.50 12.71 4.36
CA GLU A 263 -9.10 13.14 4.52
C GLU A 263 -8.94 14.66 4.45
N ALA A 264 -9.79 15.34 3.70
CA ALA A 264 -9.78 16.78 3.59
C ALA A 264 -10.31 17.53 4.83
N ILE A 265 -10.86 16.82 5.82
CA ILE A 265 -11.34 17.44 7.06
C ILE A 265 -10.18 17.93 7.91
N GLU A 266 -10.28 19.21 8.29
CA GLU A 266 -9.41 19.86 9.25
C GLU A 266 -10.22 20.33 10.46
N TYR A 267 -9.58 20.43 11.64
CA TYR A 267 -10.24 20.95 12.83
C TYR A 267 -10.49 22.45 12.68
N GLY A 268 -11.71 22.89 13.00
CA GLY A 268 -12.12 24.31 12.86
C GLY A 268 -12.87 24.65 11.59
N ILE A 269 -13.14 23.68 10.71
CA ILE A 269 -14.01 23.90 9.54
C ILE A 269 -15.41 24.34 9.97
N ILE A 270 -16.13 24.98 9.06
CA ILE A 270 -17.56 25.24 9.25
C ILE A 270 -18.33 23.96 8.98
N ILE A 271 -18.89 23.37 10.01
CA ILE A 271 -19.77 22.19 9.90
C ILE A 271 -21.07 22.61 9.18
N PRO A 272 -21.55 21.86 8.17
CA PRO A 272 -22.83 22.15 7.53
C PRO A 272 -23.98 22.23 8.55
N GLU A 273 -24.92 23.14 8.32
CA GLU A 273 -25.96 23.51 9.30
C GLU A 273 -26.82 22.32 9.77
N GLU A 274 -27.09 21.38 8.88
CA GLU A 274 -27.84 20.14 9.18
C GLU A 274 -27.11 19.20 10.15
N TYR A 275 -25.80 19.36 10.32
CA TYR A 275 -24.99 18.58 11.29
C TYR A 275 -24.66 19.38 12.55
N GLN A 276 -25.04 20.68 12.63
CA GLN A 276 -24.86 21.49 13.81
C GLN A 276 -26.01 21.28 14.81
N SER A 277 -25.68 20.96 16.04
CA SER A 277 -26.65 20.96 17.14
C SER A 277 -27.07 22.38 17.51
N GLU A 278 -28.27 22.53 18.05
CA GLU A 278 -28.73 23.82 18.60
C GLU A 278 -27.81 24.33 19.70
N VAL A 279 -27.15 23.42 20.44
CA VAL A 279 -26.18 23.79 21.48
C VAL A 279 -24.96 24.47 20.83
N LEU A 280 -24.42 23.91 19.74
CA LEU A 280 -23.28 24.52 19.02
C LEU A 280 -23.65 25.91 18.48
N LYS A 281 -24.82 26.04 17.82
CA LYS A 281 -25.29 27.34 17.29
C LYS A 281 -25.38 28.40 18.39
N ASN A 282 -25.90 28.03 19.56
CA ASN A 282 -26.04 28.94 20.69
C ASN A 282 -24.67 29.32 21.29
N LEU A 283 -23.74 28.36 21.42
CA LEU A 283 -22.38 28.63 21.94
C LEU A 283 -21.60 29.54 20.99
N LEU A 284 -21.67 29.31 19.69
CA LEU A 284 -21.06 30.20 18.69
C LEU A 284 -21.61 31.64 18.76
N ALA A 285 -22.92 31.76 18.94
CA ALA A 285 -23.55 33.09 19.11
C ALA A 285 -23.12 33.77 20.43
N GLN A 286 -22.90 33.03 21.50
CA GLN A 286 -22.39 33.56 22.77
C GLN A 286 -20.95 34.03 22.66
N MET A 287 -20.06 33.23 22.06
CA MET A 287 -18.65 33.61 21.82
C MET A 287 -18.54 34.86 20.96
N ASN A 288 -19.33 34.98 19.90
CA ASN A 288 -19.34 36.18 19.05
C ASN A 288 -19.77 37.44 19.83
N LYS A 289 -20.73 37.33 20.76
CA LYS A 289 -21.13 38.45 21.60
C LYS A 289 -20.04 38.85 22.59
N LEU A 290 -19.31 37.93 23.15
CA LEU A 290 -18.19 38.21 24.08
C LEU A 290 -17.06 38.91 23.34
N ASN A 291 -16.73 38.48 22.12
CA ASN A 291 -15.68 39.09 21.29
C ASN A 291 -16.06 40.49 20.70
N THR A 292 -17.36 40.82 20.67
CA THR A 292 -17.86 42.12 20.14
C THR A 292 -18.24 43.13 21.24
N ALA A 293 -18.24 42.68 22.50
CA ALA A 293 -18.63 43.55 23.67
C ALA A 293 -17.45 44.29 24.29
N VAL A 294 -16.29 44.30 23.64
CA VAL A 294 -15.05 45.00 24.04
C VAL A 294 -14.80 46.22 23.16
#